data_a29709965fe1e8a9028b0c54a90ae903
#
_entry.id   a29709965fe1e8a9028b0c54a90ae903
#
_cell.length_a   1.000
_cell.length_b   1.000
_cell.length_c   1.000
_cell.angle_alpha   90.00
_cell.angle_beta   90.00
_cell.angle_gamma   90.00
#
_symmetry.space_group_name_H-M   'P 1'
#
loop_
_entity.id
_entity.type
_entity.pdbx_description
1 polymer ?
#
loop_
_entity_poly.entity_id
_entity_poly.type
_entity_poly.pdbx_seq_one_letter_code
_entity_poly.pdbx_strand_id
1 'polypeptide(L)' 'MLNTIDPEAGSVNITHPPMPEINWPEMTMDIPVTGTVDLSGFSEGDTVRFTVRRGRDDVFRIVDMTPVEAGE' A
#
# COMPACT_ATOMS: atom_id res chain seq x y z
N MET A 1 6.88 -4.42 -0.09
CA MET A 1 7.92 -3.37 -0.04
C MET A 1 7.44 -2.13 -0.78
N LEU A 2 7.64 -1.00 -0.19
CA LEU A 2 7.24 0.28 -0.74
C LEU A 2 8.30 0.76 -1.74
N ASN A 3 7.94 0.82 -3.01
CA ASN A 3 8.89 1.19 -4.07
C ASN A 3 8.95 2.70 -4.28
N THR A 4 7.81 3.32 -4.48
CA THR A 4 7.71 4.77 -4.65
C THR A 4 6.47 5.31 -3.96
N ILE A 5 6.51 6.60 -3.64
CA ILE A 5 5.40 7.31 -3.01
C ILE A 5 5.09 8.52 -3.87
N ASP A 6 3.81 8.69 -4.21
CA ASP A 6 3.34 9.86 -4.94
C ASP A 6 2.26 10.56 -4.11
N PRO A 7 2.66 11.48 -3.23
CA PRO A 7 1.67 12.15 -2.37
C PRO A 7 0.74 13.09 -3.13
N GLU A 8 1.15 13.59 -4.29
CA GLU A 8 0.29 14.44 -5.11
C GLU A 8 -0.85 13.66 -5.74
N ALA A 9 -0.56 12.45 -6.21
CA ALA A 9 -1.58 11.57 -6.77
C ALA A 9 -2.34 10.80 -5.68
N GLY A 10 -1.81 10.76 -4.46
CA GLY A 10 -2.40 9.98 -3.40
C GLY A 10 -2.29 8.49 -3.62
N SER A 11 -1.15 8.05 -4.15
CA SER A 11 -0.92 6.63 -4.46
C SER A 11 0.50 6.22 -4.10
N VAL A 12 0.71 4.91 -4.00
CA VAL A 12 2.02 4.33 -3.77
C VAL A 12 2.22 3.16 -4.72
N ASN A 13 3.48 2.91 -5.08
CA ASN A 13 3.84 1.72 -5.85
C ASN A 13 4.47 0.73 -4.89
N ILE A 14 3.88 -0.44 -4.77
CA ILE A 14 4.35 -1.47 -3.84
C ILE A 14 4.48 -2.82 -4.51
N THR A 15 5.44 -3.60 -4.01
CA THR A 15 5.56 -5.02 -4.30
C THR A 15 5.04 -5.77 -3.09
N HIS A 16 4.03 -6.61 -3.28
CA HIS A 16 3.44 -7.34 -2.17
C HIS A 16 3.46 -8.85 -2.42
N PRO A 17 3.48 -9.65 -1.33
CA PRO A 17 3.37 -11.09 -1.44
C PRO A 17 1.94 -11.49 -1.86
N PRO A 18 1.70 -12.76 -2.21
CA PRO A 18 0.36 -13.21 -2.55
C PRO A 18 -0.64 -12.90 -1.44
N MET A 19 -1.81 -12.43 -1.83
CA MET A 19 -2.91 -12.10 -0.92
C MET A 19 -4.13 -12.93 -1.30
N PRO A 20 -4.23 -14.19 -0.82
CA PRO A 20 -5.30 -15.09 -1.26
C PRO A 20 -6.69 -14.64 -0.86
N GLU A 21 -6.82 -13.83 0.18
CA GLU A 21 -8.12 -13.32 0.62
C GLU A 21 -8.82 -12.49 -0.46
N ILE A 22 -8.07 -11.90 -1.36
CA ILE A 22 -8.61 -11.07 -2.45
C ILE A 22 -8.13 -11.54 -3.82
N ASN A 23 -7.61 -12.76 -3.90
CA ASN A 23 -7.11 -13.37 -5.14
C ASN A 23 -5.99 -12.58 -5.81
N TRP A 24 -5.15 -11.94 -5.04
CA TRP A 24 -4.01 -11.20 -5.58
C TRP A 24 -2.75 -12.04 -5.51
N PRO A 25 -2.10 -12.29 -6.66
CA PRO A 25 -0.77 -12.92 -6.65
C PRO A 25 0.29 -11.93 -6.22
N GLU A 26 1.51 -12.43 -6.02
CA GLU A 26 2.66 -11.55 -5.81
C GLU A 26 2.83 -10.65 -7.04
N MET A 27 2.85 -9.33 -6.82
CA MET A 27 3.01 -8.39 -7.92
C MET A 27 3.42 -7.00 -7.43
N THR A 28 3.92 -6.21 -8.38
CA THR A 28 4.22 -4.79 -8.18
C THR A 28 3.13 -3.97 -8.83
N MET A 29 2.50 -3.07 -8.08
CA MET A 29 1.39 -2.29 -8.61
C MET A 29 1.27 -0.95 -7.92
N ASP A 30 0.61 -0.01 -8.60
CA ASP A 30 0.22 1.25 -8.01
C ASP A 30 -1.14 1.08 -7.32
N ILE A 31 -1.22 1.54 -6.07
CA ILE A 31 -2.46 1.46 -5.30
C ILE A 31 -2.77 2.85 -4.75
N PRO A 32 -3.98 3.37 -4.98
CA PRO A 32 -4.38 4.62 -4.35
C PRO A 32 -4.51 4.47 -2.84
N VAL A 33 -4.23 5.55 -2.13
CA VAL A 33 -4.25 5.59 -0.66
C VAL A 33 -5.30 6.60 -0.24
N THR A 34 -6.09 6.26 0.76
CA THR A 34 -7.11 7.18 1.27
C THR A 34 -6.45 8.35 2.01
N GLY A 35 -7.17 9.46 2.11
CA GLY A 35 -6.66 10.65 2.79
C GLY A 35 -6.44 10.48 4.29
N THR A 36 -6.88 9.35 4.86
CA THR A 36 -6.65 9.04 6.27
C THR A 36 -5.25 8.49 6.54
N VAL A 37 -4.53 8.11 5.48
CA VAL A 37 -3.19 7.56 5.60
C VAL A 37 -2.18 8.69 5.41
N ASP A 38 -1.28 8.85 6.37
CA ASP A 38 -0.25 9.87 6.33
C ASP A 38 1.00 9.29 5.66
N LEU A 39 1.28 9.73 4.44
CA LEU A 39 2.42 9.24 3.68
C LEU A 39 3.74 9.90 4.10
N SER A 40 3.69 10.98 4.88
CA SER A 40 4.91 11.70 5.27
C SER A 40 5.82 10.90 6.20
N GLY A 41 5.27 9.88 6.87
CA GLY A 41 6.05 9.01 7.75
C GLY A 41 6.72 7.84 7.06
N PHE A 42 6.62 7.74 5.74
CA PHE A 42 7.15 6.60 4.98
C PHE A 42 8.22 7.06 4.01
N SER A 43 9.11 6.13 3.67
CA SER A 43 10.19 6.38 2.71
C SER A 43 10.23 5.27 1.68
N GLU A 44 10.73 5.60 0.51
CA GLU A 44 10.93 4.60 -0.55
C GLU A 44 11.90 3.53 -0.07
N GLY A 45 11.55 2.28 -0.33
CA GLY A 45 12.31 1.12 0.12
C GLY A 45 11.88 0.56 1.45
N ASP A 46 10.97 1.23 2.16
CA ASP A 46 10.46 0.75 3.43
C ASP A 46 9.65 -0.54 3.27
N THR A 47 9.73 -1.40 4.27
CA THR A 47 8.80 -2.51 4.39
C THR A 47 7.60 -2.00 5.16
N VAL A 48 6.41 -2.20 4.60
CA VAL A 48 5.18 -1.71 5.21
C VAL A 48 4.14 -2.82 5.27
N ARG A 49 3.27 -2.69 6.25
CA ARG A 49 2.07 -3.52 6.37
C ARG A 49 0.88 -2.62 6.03
N PHE A 50 0.00 -3.09 5.17
CA PHE A 50 -1.11 -2.28 4.71
C PHE A 50 -2.40 -3.08 4.67
N THR A 51 -3.51 -2.36 4.78
CA THR A 51 -4.85 -2.92 4.64
C THR A 51 -5.53 -2.24 3.45
N VAL A 52 -6.12 -3.04 2.57
CA VAL A 52 -6.86 -2.52 1.43
C VAL A 52 -8.35 -2.77 1.64
N ARG A 53 -9.15 -1.87 1.06
CA ARG A 53 -10.61 -2.00 1.09
C ARG A 53 -11.14 -1.65 -0.29
N ARG A 54 -12.11 -2.44 -0.76
CA ARG A 54 -12.78 -2.16 -2.03
C ARG A 54 -13.83 -1.08 -1.82
N GLY A 55 -13.75 -0.01 -2.64
CA GLY A 55 -14.72 1.06 -2.63
C GLY A 55 -15.96 0.73 -3.45
N ARG A 56 -16.88 1.70 -3.52
CA ARG A 56 -18.13 1.54 -4.27
C ARG A 56 -17.91 1.42 -5.78
N ASP A 57 -16.78 1.90 -6.24
CA ASP A 57 -16.37 1.86 -7.65
C ASP A 57 -15.55 0.61 -7.98
N ASP A 58 -15.51 -0.36 -7.08
CA ASP A 58 -14.73 -1.60 -7.20
C ASP A 58 -13.22 -1.35 -7.27
N VAL A 59 -12.76 -0.20 -6.85
CA VAL A 59 -11.33 0.13 -6.79
C VAL A 59 -10.81 -0.13 -5.38
N PHE A 60 -9.75 -0.93 -5.28
CA PHE A 60 -9.08 -1.16 -4.00
C PHE A 60 -8.23 0.05 -3.64
N ARG A 61 -8.32 0.45 -2.37
CA ARG A 61 -7.53 1.56 -1.82
C ARG A 61 -6.92 1.12 -0.50
N ILE A 62 -5.72 1.62 -0.23
CA ILE A 62 -5.08 1.41 1.07
C ILE A 62 -5.78 2.35 2.06
N VAL A 63 -6.38 1.75 3.10
CA VAL A 63 -7.08 2.51 4.14
C VAL A 63 -6.25 2.60 5.41
N ASP A 64 -5.21 1.79 5.52
CA ASP A 64 -4.30 1.79 6.66
C ASP A 64 -2.94 1.28 6.19
N MET A 65 -1.87 1.91 6.68
CA MET A 65 -0.51 1.51 6.36
C MET A 65 0.39 1.83 7.54
N THR A 66 1.19 0.85 7.96
CA THR A 66 2.12 1.01 9.06
C THR A 66 3.50 0.50 8.67
N PRO A 67 4.57 1.12 9.17
CA PRO A 67 5.91 0.61 8.90
C PRO A 67 6.16 -0.68 9.65
N VAL A 68 6.97 -1.55 9.04
CA VAL A 68 7.46 -2.77 9.69
C VAL A 68 8.94 -2.58 9.95
N GLU A 69 9.34 -2.71 11.21
CA GLU A 69 10.75 -2.56 11.56
C GLU A 69 11.57 -3.74 11.07
N ALA A 70 12.80 -3.47 10.66
CA ALA A 70 13.70 -4.51 10.22
C ALA A 70 13.96 -5.50 11.36
N GLY A 71 13.86 -6.79 11.06
CA GLY A 71 14.07 -7.84 12.04
C GLY A 71 12.80 -8.34 12.73
N GLU A 72 11.66 -7.78 12.41
CA GLU A 72 10.37 -8.26 12.89
C GLU A 72 9.72 -9.22 11.91
#